data_2c7ec2959d82ed0268aec60cd94a08f8
#
_entry.id   2c7ec2959d82ed0268aec60cd94a08f8
#
_cell.length_a   1.000
_cell.length_b   1.000
_cell.length_c   1.000
_cell.angle_alpha   90.00
_cell.angle_beta   90.00
_cell.angle_gamma   90.00
#
_symmetry.space_group_name_H-M   'P 1'
#
loop_
_entity.id
_entity.type
_entity.pdbx_description
1 polymer ?
#
loop_
_entity_poly.entity_id
_entity_poly.type
_entity_poly.pdbx_seq_one_letter_code
_entity_poly.pdbx_strand_id
1 'polypeptide(L)'
;KAKGKEKSKKKHSGAGEAETRPPIITVMGHVDHGKTTLLDNIRKTHVTEKEAGGITQHIGASRVEYNGNTLVFLDTPGHEAFTSMRARGAQVTDIAILVVAADDGIKPQTIEALNHAKAAGVPIVVAVNKMDKPEAKPERVRQQLSDYGLVPEEWGGDTIMVDVAAKQGLHVDDLLEMLLIVAEMQELKADP
;
A
#
# COMPACT_ATOMS: atom_id res chain seq x y z
N LYS A 1 47.59 -15.38 3.52
CA LYS A 1 46.95 -15.54 4.44
C LYS A 1 45.64 -14.93 4.53
N ALA A 2 45.20 -14.05 4.04
CA ALA A 2 43.93 -13.46 4.12
C ALA A 2 42.93 -14.15 3.31
N LYS A 3 42.49 -15.09 3.75
CA LYS A 3 41.53 -15.69 3.02
C LYS A 3 40.40 -15.93 3.77
N GLY A 4 39.43 -16.13 3.50
CA GLY A 4 38.30 -16.43 4.27
C GLY A 4 37.48 -15.33 4.71
N LYS A 5 37.53 -14.36 4.21
CA LYS A 5 36.66 -13.42 4.61
C LYS A 5 35.56 -13.31 3.75
N GLU A 6 35.66 -13.46 2.64
CA GLU A 6 34.59 -13.22 1.83
C GLU A 6 33.54 -14.20 1.78
N LYS A 7 33.71 -15.25 2.20
CA LYS A 7 32.68 -16.19 2.15
C LYS A 7 31.50 -15.86 2.88
N SER A 8 31.56 -15.19 3.87
CA SER A 8 30.40 -15.00 4.65
C SER A 8 29.36 -14.19 4.02
N LYS A 9 29.69 -13.32 3.31
CA LYS A 9 28.65 -12.56 2.78
C LYS A 9 27.84 -13.20 1.80
N LYS A 10 28.26 -13.94 1.02
CA LYS A 10 27.43 -14.46 0.12
C LYS A 10 26.33 -15.25 0.57
N LYS A 11 26.49 -16.00 1.46
CA LYS A 11 25.44 -16.84 1.83
C LYS A 11 24.31 -16.14 2.29
N HIS A 12 24.41 -15.12 2.89
CA HIS A 12 23.38 -14.44 3.35
C HIS A 12 22.50 -13.93 2.35
N SER A 13 22.97 -13.34 1.43
CA SER A 13 22.06 -12.78 0.52
C SER A 13 21.27 -13.80 -0.23
N GLY A 14 21.81 -14.80 -0.48
CA GLY A 14 21.07 -15.74 -1.27
C GLY A 14 19.79 -16.17 -0.62
N ALA A 15 19.89 -16.51 0.55
CA ALA A 15 18.74 -16.98 1.23
C ALA A 15 17.68 -15.92 1.33
N GLY A 16 18.04 -14.80 1.68
CA GLY A 16 17.06 -13.80 1.85
C GLY A 16 16.33 -13.46 0.61
N GLU A 17 17.02 -13.24 -0.42
CA GLU A 17 16.37 -12.92 -1.59
C GLU A 17 15.46 -13.94 -2.15
N ALA A 18 15.72 -15.11 -1.99
CA ALA A 18 14.88 -16.11 -2.55
C ALA A 18 13.50 -16.00 -2.01
N GLU A 19 13.35 -15.78 -0.85
CA GLU A 19 12.10 -15.70 -0.28
C GLU A 19 11.40 -14.43 -0.27
N THR A 20 12.01 -13.33 -0.32
CA THR A 20 11.30 -12.12 -0.22
C THR A 20 10.98 -11.59 -1.58
N ARG A 21 9.78 -11.61 -1.94
CA ARG A 21 9.35 -10.97 -3.15
C ARG A 21 8.86 -9.60 -2.76
N PRO A 22 8.77 -8.66 -3.68
CA PRO A 22 8.28 -7.32 -3.33
C PRO A 22 6.84 -7.39 -2.86
N PRO A 23 6.49 -6.58 -1.89
CA PRO A 23 5.12 -6.57 -1.42
C PRO A 23 4.19 -6.03 -2.48
N ILE A 24 3.01 -6.61 -2.58
CA ILE A 24 2.03 -6.19 -3.56
C ILE A 24 0.94 -5.41 -2.85
N ILE A 25 0.73 -4.19 -3.25
CA ILE A 25 -0.19 -3.28 -2.63
C ILE A 25 -1.33 -2.94 -3.56
N THR A 26 -2.55 -3.13 -3.09
CA THR A 26 -3.71 -2.81 -3.91
C THR A 26 -4.32 -1.51 -3.42
N VAL A 27 -4.59 -0.60 -4.34
CA VAL A 27 -5.15 0.70 -3.99
C VAL A 27 -6.64 0.66 -4.26
N MET A 28 -7.45 1.01 -3.27
CA MET A 28 -8.88 0.94 -3.41
C MET A 28 -9.58 2.14 -2.77
N GLY A 29 -10.85 2.29 -2.99
CA GLY A 29 -11.60 3.42 -2.48
C GLY A 29 -12.50 3.98 -3.54
N HIS A 30 -13.18 5.08 -3.20
CA HIS A 30 -14.11 5.71 -4.14
C HIS A 30 -13.32 6.33 -5.26
N VAL A 31 -13.81 6.18 -6.47
CA VAL A 31 -13.11 6.66 -7.65
C VAL A 31 -12.79 8.14 -7.60
N ASP A 32 -13.62 8.98 -7.05
CA ASP A 32 -13.37 10.40 -7.00
C ASP A 32 -12.50 10.85 -5.85
N HIS A 33 -11.99 9.95 -5.06
CA HIS A 33 -11.19 10.33 -3.91
C HIS A 33 -9.69 10.39 -4.15
N GLY A 34 -9.29 10.25 -5.39
CA GLY A 34 -7.90 10.43 -5.73
C GLY A 34 -7.04 9.20 -5.87
N LYS A 35 -7.65 8.05 -6.04
CA LYS A 35 -6.91 6.82 -6.25
C LYS A 35 -5.95 6.96 -7.40
N THR A 36 -6.45 7.39 -8.55
CA THR A 36 -5.64 7.49 -9.74
C THR A 36 -4.56 8.56 -9.59
N THR A 37 -4.92 9.68 -8.96
CA THR A 37 -3.96 10.75 -8.76
C THR A 37 -2.83 10.28 -7.86
N LEU A 38 -3.15 9.51 -6.85
CA LEU A 38 -2.13 9.01 -5.93
C LEU A 38 -1.20 8.06 -6.67
N LEU A 39 -1.74 7.13 -7.43
CA LEU A 39 -0.93 6.21 -8.19
C LEU A 39 -0.08 6.91 -9.21
N ASP A 40 -0.63 7.91 -9.88
CA ASP A 40 0.13 8.65 -10.88
C ASP A 40 1.28 9.40 -10.22
N ASN A 41 1.07 9.97 -9.05
CA ASN A 41 2.12 10.69 -8.37
C ASN A 41 3.22 9.72 -7.97
N ILE A 42 2.88 8.57 -7.47
CA ILE A 42 3.87 7.58 -7.09
C ILE A 42 4.64 7.12 -8.31
N ARG A 43 3.94 6.84 -9.40
CA ARG A 43 4.62 6.39 -10.60
C ARG A 43 5.56 7.43 -11.16
N LYS A 44 5.15 8.65 -11.23
CA LYS A 44 5.98 9.69 -11.73
C LYS A 44 7.22 9.90 -10.94
N THR A 45 7.21 9.79 -9.68
CA THR A 45 8.35 10.09 -8.86
C THR A 45 9.21 8.90 -8.49
N HIS A 46 8.69 7.71 -8.57
CA HIS A 46 9.44 6.54 -8.10
C HIS A 46 9.54 5.34 -9.03
N VAL A 47 9.08 5.47 -10.25
CA VAL A 47 9.12 4.32 -11.14
C VAL A 47 10.57 4.04 -11.55
N THR A 48 10.92 2.81 -11.68
CA THR A 48 12.28 2.47 -12.00
C THR A 48 12.49 2.53 -13.50
N GLU A 49 13.64 2.87 -13.89
CA GLU A 49 13.97 2.90 -15.26
C GLU A 49 13.88 1.59 -15.93
N LYS A 50 14.23 0.55 -15.33
CA LYS A 50 14.10 -0.74 -15.91
C LYS A 50 12.72 -1.00 -16.31
N GLU A 51 11.81 -0.62 -15.53
CA GLU A 51 10.45 -0.82 -15.82
C GLU A 51 10.07 -0.16 -17.07
N ALA A 52 10.53 0.96 -17.31
CA ALA A 52 10.17 1.63 -18.51
C ALA A 52 10.40 0.80 -19.72
N GLY A 53 11.41 0.11 -19.70
CA GLY A 53 11.65 -0.67 -20.85
C GLY A 53 10.79 -1.81 -21.01
N GLY A 54 10.35 -2.19 -20.10
CA GLY A 54 9.69 -3.16 -20.20
C GLY A 54 8.68 -3.73 -20.14
N ILE A 55 8.30 -3.75 -19.79
CA ILE A 55 7.50 -4.44 -19.68
C ILE A 55 6.49 -4.66 -18.97
N THR A 56 5.86 -4.15 -18.62
CA THR A 56 4.86 -4.21 -17.94
C THR A 56 3.96 -5.00 -18.48
N GLN A 57 4.05 -5.96 -18.57
CA GLN A 57 3.12 -6.73 -18.98
C GLN A 57 1.86 -6.77 -18.24
N HIS A 58 1.70 -6.64 -17.01
CA HIS A 58 0.47 -6.73 -16.30
C HIS A 58 -0.26 -5.44 -16.26
N ILE A 59 -1.42 -5.41 -16.78
CA ILE A 59 -2.24 -4.24 -16.76
C ILE A 59 -2.56 -3.84 -15.36
N GLY A 60 -2.38 -2.62 -15.02
CA GLY A 60 -2.67 -2.14 -13.68
C GLY A 60 -1.60 -2.36 -12.64
N ALA A 61 -0.52 -2.94 -13.02
CA ALA A 61 0.56 -3.19 -12.06
C ALA A 61 1.72 -2.25 -12.32
N SER A 62 2.30 -1.70 -11.28
CA SER A 62 3.44 -0.80 -11.41
C SER A 62 4.50 -1.14 -10.38
N ARG A 63 5.74 -1.21 -10.81
CA ARG A 63 6.85 -1.47 -9.89
C ARG A 63 7.45 -0.13 -9.51
N VAL A 64 7.58 0.11 -8.23
CA VAL A 64 8.04 1.39 -7.73
C VAL A 64 9.19 1.11 -6.77
N GLU A 65 10.20 1.97 -6.77
CA GLU A 65 11.30 1.84 -5.85
C GLU A 65 11.35 2.99 -4.89
N TYR A 66 11.50 2.71 -3.61
CA TYR A 66 11.58 3.74 -2.60
C TYR A 66 12.60 3.29 -1.57
N ASN A 67 13.62 4.10 -1.33
CA ASN A 67 14.66 3.79 -0.39
C ASN A 67 15.30 2.43 -0.61
N GLY A 68 15.55 2.10 -1.84
CA GLY A 68 16.18 0.82 -2.13
C GLY A 68 15.28 -0.39 -2.08
N ASN A 69 14.00 -0.18 -1.80
CA ASN A 69 13.07 -1.29 -1.76
C ASN A 69 12.08 -1.22 -2.90
N THR A 70 11.62 -2.34 -3.36
CA THR A 70 10.68 -2.40 -4.47
C THR A 70 9.29 -2.70 -3.95
N LEU A 71 8.30 -1.96 -4.45
CA LEU A 71 6.92 -2.19 -4.11
C LEU A 71 6.15 -2.34 -5.41
N VAL A 72 5.13 -3.18 -5.41
CA VAL A 72 4.31 -3.37 -6.61
C VAL A 72 2.91 -2.87 -6.29
N PHE A 73 2.41 -1.93 -7.08
CA PHE A 73 1.08 -1.38 -6.86
C PHE A 73 0.09 -1.90 -7.90
N LEU A 74 -1.07 -2.32 -7.45
CA LEU A 74 -2.11 -2.78 -8.33
C LEU A 74 -3.28 -1.81 -8.28
N ASP A 75 -3.76 -1.42 -9.44
CA ASP A 75 -4.88 -0.52 -9.52
C ASP A 75 -6.03 -1.31 -10.10
N THR A 76 -6.75 -2.02 -9.27
CA THR A 76 -7.86 -2.80 -9.75
C THR A 76 -9.13 -2.29 -9.14
N PRO A 77 -10.22 -2.41 -9.83
CA PRO A 77 -11.48 -1.93 -9.33
C PRO A 77 -12.02 -2.84 -8.28
N GLY A 78 -12.52 -2.21 -7.25
CA GLY A 78 -13.23 -2.92 -6.25
C GLY A 78 -12.63 -4.19 -5.71
N HIS A 79 -13.47 -5.08 -5.34
CA HIS A 79 -13.07 -6.29 -4.69
C HIS A 79 -12.62 -7.40 -5.60
N GLU A 80 -12.62 -7.14 -6.87
CA GLU A 80 -12.20 -8.16 -7.80
C GLU A 80 -10.82 -8.70 -7.52
N ALA A 81 -9.93 -7.87 -7.05
CA ALA A 81 -8.58 -8.32 -6.76
C ALA A 81 -8.58 -9.38 -5.69
N PHE A 82 -9.49 -9.29 -4.73
CA PHE A 82 -9.51 -10.26 -3.66
C PHE A 82 -10.31 -11.50 -4.04
N THR A 83 -11.35 -11.31 -4.78
CA THR A 83 -12.20 -12.42 -5.19
C THR A 83 -11.48 -13.39 -6.11
N SER A 84 -10.82 -12.86 -7.10
CA SER A 84 -10.10 -13.70 -8.03
C SER A 84 -9.01 -14.46 -7.36
N MET A 85 -8.31 -13.85 -6.46
CA MET A 85 -7.26 -14.51 -5.79
C MET A 85 -7.75 -15.61 -4.90
N ARG A 86 -8.85 -15.44 -4.26
CA ARG A 86 -9.38 -16.46 -3.46
C ARG A 86 -9.70 -17.63 -4.33
N ALA A 87 -10.26 -17.42 -5.45
CA ALA A 87 -10.63 -18.49 -6.34
C ALA A 87 -9.41 -19.32 -6.75
N ARG A 88 -8.27 -18.69 -6.84
CA ARG A 88 -7.09 -19.41 -7.21
C ARG A 88 -6.40 -19.97 -6.01
N GLY A 89 -6.88 -19.69 -4.85
CA GLY A 89 -6.26 -20.21 -3.66
C GLY A 89 -4.97 -19.53 -3.24
N ALA A 90 -4.59 -18.49 -3.91
CA ALA A 90 -3.37 -17.80 -3.57
C ALA A 90 -3.66 -16.35 -3.32
N GLN A 91 -3.16 -15.80 -2.24
CA GLN A 91 -3.36 -14.42 -1.95
C GLN A 91 -2.25 -13.63 -2.56
N VAL A 92 -2.54 -12.76 -3.48
CA VAL A 92 -1.54 -11.96 -4.13
C VAL A 92 -1.33 -10.62 -3.43
N THR A 93 -2.37 -10.01 -2.94
CA THR A 93 -2.26 -8.70 -2.30
C THR A 93 -1.74 -8.83 -0.88
N ASP A 94 -0.71 -8.09 -0.56
CA ASP A 94 -0.15 -8.10 0.77
C ASP A 94 -0.67 -6.98 1.66
N ILE A 95 -0.96 -5.84 1.08
CA ILE A 95 -1.45 -4.68 1.82
C ILE A 95 -2.47 -3.96 0.96
N ALA A 96 -3.49 -3.41 1.57
CA ALA A 96 -4.48 -2.62 0.86
C ALA A 96 -4.38 -1.18 1.32
N ILE A 97 -4.37 -0.24 0.38
CA ILE A 97 -4.41 1.16 0.71
C ILE A 97 -5.84 1.61 0.44
N LEU A 98 -6.48 2.17 1.46
CA LEU A 98 -7.83 2.67 1.30
C LEU A 98 -7.73 4.18 1.20
N VAL A 99 -8.09 4.75 0.06
CA VAL A 99 -7.99 6.19 -0.18
C VAL A 99 -9.33 6.84 0.11
N VAL A 100 -9.34 7.81 1.02
CA VAL A 100 -10.56 8.51 1.39
C VAL A 100 -10.29 10.01 1.33
N ALA A 101 -11.14 10.76 0.67
CA ALA A 101 -10.95 12.20 0.55
C ALA A 101 -11.37 12.91 1.82
N ALA A 102 -10.49 13.73 2.36
CA ALA A 102 -10.76 14.44 3.62
C ALA A 102 -11.91 15.43 3.53
N ASP A 103 -12.21 15.91 2.34
CA ASP A 103 -13.29 16.88 2.18
C ASP A 103 -14.63 16.20 1.96
N ASP A 104 -14.63 14.90 1.68
CA ASP A 104 -15.86 14.21 1.36
C ASP A 104 -16.25 13.15 2.39
N GLY A 105 -15.31 12.52 3.00
CA GLY A 105 -15.58 11.46 3.96
C GLY A 105 -15.78 10.12 3.29
N ILE A 106 -16.17 9.12 4.03
CA ILE A 106 -16.31 7.80 3.46
C ILE A 106 -17.59 7.70 2.66
N LYS A 107 -17.57 6.83 1.67
CA LYS A 107 -18.69 6.61 0.78
C LYS A 107 -19.03 5.13 0.80
N PRO A 108 -20.16 4.73 0.21
CA PRO A 108 -20.50 3.31 0.20
C PRO A 108 -19.42 2.46 -0.42
N GLN A 109 -18.73 2.96 -1.46
CA GLN A 109 -17.67 2.20 -2.08
C GLN A 109 -16.48 2.06 -1.15
N THR A 110 -16.28 3.04 -0.25
CA THR A 110 -15.20 2.97 0.71
C THR A 110 -15.51 1.82 1.68
N ILE A 111 -16.75 1.73 2.13
CA ILE A 111 -17.14 0.71 3.07
C ILE A 111 -17.04 -0.66 2.44
N GLU A 112 -17.46 -0.77 1.20
CA GLU A 112 -17.38 -2.04 0.50
C GLU A 112 -15.94 -2.47 0.38
N ALA A 113 -15.04 -1.57 0.02
CA ALA A 113 -13.64 -1.89 -0.15
C ALA A 113 -13.02 -2.34 1.17
N LEU A 114 -13.31 -1.64 2.24
CA LEU A 114 -12.70 -2.00 3.49
C LEU A 114 -13.25 -3.36 3.98
N ASN A 115 -14.50 -3.66 3.73
CA ASN A 115 -15.05 -4.93 4.13
C ASN A 115 -14.42 -6.08 3.36
N HIS A 116 -14.16 -5.89 2.09
CA HIS A 116 -13.53 -6.91 1.29
C HIS A 116 -12.09 -7.14 1.74
N ALA A 117 -11.37 -6.09 2.09
CA ALA A 117 -10.00 -6.22 2.56
C ALA A 117 -9.98 -6.92 3.91
N LYS A 118 -10.93 -6.60 4.78
CA LYS A 118 -10.99 -7.25 6.07
C LYS A 118 -11.33 -8.73 5.92
N ALA A 119 -12.24 -9.04 5.04
CA ALA A 119 -12.62 -10.43 4.82
C ALA A 119 -11.44 -11.23 4.27
N ALA A 120 -10.58 -10.58 3.50
CA ALA A 120 -9.43 -11.26 2.94
C ALA A 120 -8.27 -11.34 3.93
N GLY A 121 -8.39 -10.69 5.07
CA GLY A 121 -7.33 -10.72 6.06
C GLY A 121 -6.12 -9.88 5.72
N VAL A 122 -6.28 -8.92 4.84
CA VAL A 122 -5.16 -8.08 4.39
C VAL A 122 -5.10 -6.84 5.25
N PRO A 123 -3.92 -6.44 5.72
CA PRO A 123 -3.79 -5.23 6.51
C PRO A 123 -4.15 -4.01 5.67
N ILE A 124 -4.78 -3.02 6.27
CA ILE A 124 -5.23 -1.84 5.59
C ILE A 124 -4.49 -0.61 6.08
N VAL A 125 -3.96 0.18 5.14
CA VAL A 125 -3.35 1.44 5.48
C VAL A 125 -4.25 2.49 4.83
N VAL A 126 -4.65 3.53 5.56
CA VAL A 126 -5.56 4.52 5.04
C VAL A 126 -4.80 5.75 4.58
N ALA A 127 -5.10 6.21 3.38
CA ALA A 127 -4.53 7.45 2.87
C ALA A 127 -5.65 8.48 2.89
N VAL A 128 -5.57 9.45 3.81
CA VAL A 128 -6.58 10.48 3.93
C VAL A 128 -6.14 11.58 2.99
N ASN A 129 -6.77 11.64 1.83
CA ASN A 129 -6.32 12.48 0.73
C ASN A 129 -6.99 13.82 0.66
N LYS A 130 -6.50 14.67 -0.23
CA LYS A 130 -7.03 15.99 -0.47
C LYS A 130 -6.90 16.90 0.74
N MET A 131 -5.80 16.75 1.44
CA MET A 131 -5.56 17.58 2.62
C MET A 131 -5.31 19.04 2.26
N ASP A 132 -5.07 19.33 1.00
CA ASP A 132 -4.85 20.68 0.54
C ASP A 132 -6.17 21.44 0.39
N LYS A 133 -7.30 20.76 0.43
CA LYS A 133 -8.56 21.42 0.27
C LYS A 133 -8.98 22.13 1.55
N PRO A 134 -9.58 23.31 1.42
CA PRO A 134 -10.00 24.05 2.61
C PRO A 134 -11.04 23.32 3.43
N GLU A 135 -11.84 22.47 2.78
CA GLU A 135 -12.85 21.74 3.48
C GLU A 135 -12.37 20.44 4.09
N ALA A 136 -11.07 20.16 4.04
CA ALA A 136 -10.56 18.90 4.53
C ALA A 136 -10.81 18.75 6.02
N LYS A 137 -11.38 17.62 6.41
CA LYS A 137 -11.63 17.33 7.81
C LYS A 137 -11.14 15.93 8.13
N PRO A 138 -9.85 15.77 8.31
CA PRO A 138 -9.28 14.45 8.53
C PRO A 138 -9.80 13.77 9.79
N GLU A 139 -10.14 14.55 10.81
CA GLU A 139 -10.64 13.95 12.03
C GLU A 139 -12.00 13.30 11.80
N ARG A 140 -12.78 13.86 10.92
CA ARG A 140 -14.08 13.31 10.62
C ARG A 140 -13.89 11.96 9.93
N VAL A 141 -12.92 11.87 9.03
CA VAL A 141 -12.65 10.62 8.32
C VAL A 141 -12.21 9.57 9.33
N ARG A 142 -11.36 9.96 10.29
CA ARG A 142 -10.87 9.02 11.28
C ARG A 142 -12.03 8.51 12.13
N GLN A 143 -12.96 9.41 12.48
CA GLN A 143 -14.08 9.01 13.28
C GLN A 143 -15.00 8.07 12.49
N GLN A 144 -15.24 8.36 11.23
CA GLN A 144 -16.09 7.52 10.41
C GLN A 144 -15.48 6.14 10.24
N LEU A 145 -14.19 6.06 10.03
CA LEU A 145 -13.53 4.78 9.85
C LEU A 145 -13.50 3.99 11.16
N SER A 146 -13.40 4.69 12.29
CA SER A 146 -13.38 4.01 13.56
C SER A 146 -14.71 3.30 13.80
N ASP A 147 -15.79 3.86 13.29
CA ASP A 147 -17.09 3.25 13.44
C ASP A 147 -17.17 1.93 12.67
N TYR A 148 -16.27 1.72 11.71
CA TYR A 148 -16.24 0.49 10.96
C TYR A 148 -15.04 -0.40 11.35
N GLY A 149 -14.46 -0.10 12.49
CA GLY A 149 -13.40 -0.97 12.98
C GLY A 149 -11.98 -0.58 12.65
N LEU A 150 -11.77 0.52 11.95
CA LEU A 150 -10.43 0.96 11.64
C LEU A 150 -10.10 2.15 12.53
N VAL A 151 -9.49 1.87 13.68
CA VAL A 151 -9.19 2.91 14.64
C VAL A 151 -7.74 3.34 14.47
N PRO A 152 -7.48 4.64 14.32
CA PRO A 152 -6.11 5.10 14.07
C PRO A 152 -5.20 4.84 15.24
N GLU A 153 -3.93 4.67 14.94
CA GLU A 153 -2.96 4.42 15.99
C GLU A 153 -2.92 5.53 17.01
N GLU A 154 -3.07 6.76 16.60
CA GLU A 154 -3.03 7.87 17.51
C GLU A 154 -4.20 7.88 18.48
N TRP A 155 -5.24 7.09 18.21
CA TRP A 155 -6.36 7.00 19.11
C TRP A 155 -6.33 5.65 19.86
N GLY A 156 -5.20 5.00 19.86
CA GLY A 156 -5.08 3.72 20.54
C GLY A 156 -5.38 2.49 19.73
N GLY A 157 -5.65 2.65 18.48
CA GLY A 157 -5.97 1.50 17.62
C GLY A 157 -4.73 0.98 16.94
N ASP A 158 -4.90 0.23 15.88
CA ASP A 158 -3.77 -0.34 15.17
C ASP A 158 -3.79 -0.05 13.68
N THR A 159 -4.57 0.91 13.21
CA THR A 159 -4.62 1.23 11.80
C THR A 159 -3.77 2.45 11.50
N ILE A 160 -2.89 2.33 10.53
CA ILE A 160 -2.06 3.44 10.14
C ILE A 160 -2.83 4.32 9.17
N MET A 161 -2.95 5.60 9.47
CA MET A 161 -3.62 6.55 8.60
C MET A 161 -2.68 7.68 8.32
N VAL A 162 -2.47 7.99 7.04
CA VAL A 162 -1.53 9.02 6.62
C VAL A 162 -2.30 10.10 5.89
N ASP A 163 -2.11 11.35 6.29
CA ASP A 163 -2.78 12.48 5.63
C ASP A 163 -1.93 12.91 4.45
N VAL A 164 -2.50 12.89 3.26
CA VAL A 164 -1.75 13.22 2.06
C VAL A 164 -2.50 14.20 1.16
N ALA A 165 -1.80 14.83 0.24
CA ALA A 165 -2.40 15.60 -0.81
C ALA A 165 -1.76 15.07 -2.07
N ALA A 166 -2.35 14.05 -2.65
CA ALA A 166 -1.75 13.34 -3.77
C ALA A 166 -1.46 14.24 -4.96
N LYS A 167 -2.32 15.19 -5.23
CA LYS A 167 -2.11 16.06 -6.34
C LYS A 167 -0.83 16.84 -6.20
N GLN A 168 -0.46 17.29 -5.03
CA GLN A 168 0.77 18.00 -4.80
C GLN A 168 1.91 17.10 -4.36
N GLY A 169 1.69 15.84 -4.21
CA GLY A 169 2.72 14.93 -3.74
C GLY A 169 3.03 15.09 -2.28
N LEU A 170 2.19 15.77 -1.53
CA LEU A 170 2.46 16.02 -0.12
C LEU A 170 2.29 14.78 0.71
N HIS A 171 3.29 14.43 1.48
CA HIS A 171 3.32 13.29 2.36
C HIS A 171 3.16 11.93 1.67
N VAL A 172 3.32 11.89 0.37
CA VAL A 172 3.22 10.62 -0.34
C VAL A 172 4.40 9.73 0.05
N ASP A 173 5.58 10.33 0.32
CA ASP A 173 6.72 9.54 0.73
C ASP A 173 6.48 8.96 2.12
N ASP A 174 5.75 9.65 2.97
CA ASP A 174 5.45 9.15 4.30
C ASP A 174 4.57 7.92 4.16
N LEU A 175 3.66 7.94 3.18
CA LEU A 175 2.79 6.81 2.94
C LEU A 175 3.64 5.61 2.48
N LEU A 176 4.60 5.84 1.59
CA LEU A 176 5.45 4.76 1.11
C LEU A 176 6.27 4.17 2.26
N GLU A 177 6.73 5.03 3.15
CA GLU A 177 7.51 4.59 4.29
C GLU A 177 6.65 3.69 5.17
N MET A 178 5.40 4.05 5.41
CA MET A 178 4.53 3.26 6.24
C MET A 178 4.22 1.93 5.58
N LEU A 179 4.11 1.91 4.27
CA LEU A 179 3.84 0.67 3.56
C LEU A 179 5.02 -0.29 3.73
N LEU A 180 6.24 0.22 3.73
CA LEU A 180 7.39 -0.63 3.92
C LEU A 180 7.42 -1.19 5.33
N ILE A 181 7.05 -0.38 6.32
CA ILE A 181 7.03 -0.84 7.69
C ILE A 181 5.98 -1.93 7.88
N VAL A 182 4.80 -1.76 7.28
CA VAL A 182 3.77 -2.77 7.40
C VAL A 182 4.20 -4.05 6.70
N ALA A 183 4.86 -3.93 5.57
CA ALA A 183 5.32 -5.11 4.85
C ALA A 183 6.35 -5.87 5.68
N GLU A 184 7.23 -5.20 6.34
CA GLU A 184 8.20 -5.82 7.19
C GLU A 184 7.53 -6.53 8.35
N MET A 185 6.53 -5.93 8.94
CA MET A 185 5.84 -6.56 10.02
C MET A 185 5.12 -7.80 9.58
N GLN A 186 4.64 -7.81 8.35
CA GLN A 186 3.96 -8.97 7.83
C GLN A 186 4.96 -10.10 7.64
N GLU A 187 6.14 -9.82 7.20
CA GLU A 187 7.17 -10.80 7.02
C GLU A 187 7.56 -11.41 8.33
N LEU A 188 7.71 -10.62 9.36
CA LEU A 188 8.07 -11.12 10.64
C LEU A 188 6.99 -12.03 11.20
N LYS A 189 5.77 -11.73 10.97
CA LYS A 189 4.70 -12.56 11.41
C LYS A 189 4.63 -13.84 10.66
N ALA A 190 4.86 -13.83 9.40
CA ALA A 190 4.80 -15.01 8.58
C ALA A 190 5.96 -15.94 8.85
N ASP A 191 7.04 -15.44 9.31
CA ASP A 191 8.21 -16.24 9.52
C ASP A 191 8.18 -16.85 10.89
N PRO A 192 7.99 -18.09 11.07
CA PRO A 192 7.91 -18.74 12.38
C PRO A 192 9.25 -18.82 13.09
#